data_4a5fc411059fbbbfa4d2a0e639d756b8
#
_entry.id   4a5fc411059fbbbfa4d2a0e639d756b8
#
_cell.length_a   1.000
_cell.length_b   1.000
_cell.length_c   1.000
_cell.angle_alpha   90.00
_cell.angle_beta   90.00
_cell.angle_gamma   90.00
#
_symmetry.space_group_name_H-M   'P 1'
#
loop_
_entity.id
_entity.type
_entity.pdbx_description
1 polymer ?
#
loop_
_entity_poly.entity_id
_entity_poly.type
_entity_poly.pdbx_seq_one_letter_code
_entity_poly.pdbx_strand_id
1 'polypeptide(L)'
;WITVLVSIFAAVINVVFGTIIAWVLVRDDFRGKGFVNAIIDLPFALPTIVASLVLLSLYGPNSPVDIHLAATKPALIIALTFVTLPFVVRQVQPVLIELDTDVEEAAAVLGANNGTIFRKIVLPALLPAILTGAGLAFTRAIGEFGSVVLIGGNIPGETQVASQYIQ
;
A
#
# COMPACT_ATOMS: atom_id res chain seq x y z
N TRP A 1 18.26 -9.35 -6.03
CA TRP A 1 17.20 -10.20 -5.46
C TRP A 1 16.43 -9.50 -4.34
N ILE A 2 17.13 -8.86 -3.39
CA ILE A 2 16.49 -8.20 -2.23
C ILE A 2 15.47 -7.17 -2.70
N THR A 3 15.82 -6.30 -3.64
CA THR A 3 14.92 -5.28 -4.19
C THR A 3 13.62 -5.88 -4.70
N VAL A 4 13.73 -6.92 -5.52
CA VAL A 4 12.56 -7.59 -6.11
C VAL A 4 11.69 -8.23 -5.02
N LEU A 5 12.31 -8.94 -4.08
CA LEU A 5 11.59 -9.58 -2.99
C LEU A 5 10.85 -8.58 -2.11
N VAL A 6 11.53 -7.53 -1.61
CA VAL A 6 10.88 -6.54 -0.74
C VAL A 6 9.80 -5.75 -1.48
N SER A 7 10.00 -5.48 -2.79
CA SER A 7 8.99 -4.82 -3.62
C SER A 7 7.76 -5.69 -3.86
N ILE A 8 7.94 -7.01 -4.09
CA ILE A 8 6.82 -7.95 -4.21
C ILE A 8 6.03 -8.01 -2.90
N PHE A 9 6.72 -8.17 -1.75
CA PHE A 9 6.04 -8.21 -0.45
C PHE A 9 5.27 -6.91 -0.18
N ALA A 10 5.88 -5.75 -0.42
CA ALA A 10 5.20 -4.46 -0.28
C ALA A 10 3.98 -4.35 -1.21
N ALA A 11 4.09 -4.77 -2.48
CA ALA A 11 2.98 -4.75 -3.43
C ALA A 11 1.84 -5.68 -3.00
N VAL A 12 2.14 -6.89 -2.52
CA VAL A 12 1.12 -7.84 -2.01
C VAL A 12 0.41 -7.28 -0.79
N ILE A 13 1.15 -6.71 0.16
CA ILE A 13 0.57 -6.04 1.33
C ILE A 13 -0.36 -4.91 0.88
N ASN A 14 0.08 -4.09 -0.05
CA ASN A 14 -0.71 -2.97 -0.58
C ASN A 14 -1.94 -3.42 -1.36
N VAL A 15 -1.89 -4.52 -2.09
CA VAL A 15 -3.07 -5.10 -2.73
C VAL A 15 -4.13 -5.45 -1.70
N VAL A 16 -3.75 -6.12 -0.63
CA VAL A 16 -4.71 -6.53 0.41
C VAL A 16 -5.23 -5.31 1.18
N PHE A 17 -4.33 -4.57 1.82
CA PHE A 17 -4.74 -3.44 2.67
C PHE A 17 -5.26 -2.26 1.86
N GLY A 18 -4.68 -1.95 0.70
CA GLY A 18 -5.13 -0.87 -0.18
C GLY A 18 -6.53 -1.12 -0.72
N THR A 19 -6.86 -2.36 -1.09
CA THR A 19 -8.22 -2.73 -1.51
C THR A 19 -9.21 -2.62 -0.35
N ILE A 20 -8.85 -3.09 0.86
CA ILE A 20 -9.70 -2.96 2.05
C ILE A 20 -9.93 -1.48 2.40
N ILE A 21 -8.88 -0.68 2.39
CA ILE A 21 -8.96 0.76 2.67
C ILE A 21 -9.84 1.46 1.62
N ALA A 22 -9.64 1.16 0.33
CA ALA A 22 -10.47 1.72 -0.73
C ALA A 22 -11.93 1.33 -0.55
N TRP A 23 -12.21 0.08 -0.18
CA TRP A 23 -13.56 -0.41 0.12
C TRP A 23 -14.22 0.40 1.24
N VAL A 24 -13.56 0.49 2.40
CA VAL A 24 -14.08 1.23 3.57
C VAL A 24 -14.29 2.71 3.22
N LEU A 25 -13.35 3.32 2.49
CA LEU A 25 -13.45 4.71 2.08
C LEU A 25 -14.57 5.00 1.07
N VAL A 26 -15.04 4.01 0.32
CA VAL A 26 -16.11 4.20 -0.65
C VAL A 26 -17.46 3.80 -0.06
N ARG A 27 -17.52 2.63 0.57
CA ARG A 27 -18.77 2.00 1.01
C ARG A 27 -19.25 2.44 2.39
N ASP A 28 -18.34 2.86 3.27
CA ASP A 28 -18.70 3.26 4.64
C ASP A 28 -18.69 4.78 4.80
N ASP A 29 -19.67 5.30 5.54
CA ASP A 29 -19.74 6.69 5.95
C ASP A 29 -19.39 6.81 7.43
N PHE A 30 -18.26 7.47 7.70
CA PHE A 30 -17.77 7.69 9.06
C PHE A 30 -17.16 9.08 9.22
N ARG A 31 -17.18 9.58 10.48
CA ARG A 31 -16.54 10.84 10.82
C ARG A 31 -15.02 10.72 10.66
N GLY A 32 -14.42 11.66 9.93
CA GLY A 32 -12.96 11.65 9.68
C GLY A 32 -12.54 10.99 8.36
N LYS A 33 -13.46 10.57 7.49
CA LYS A 33 -13.16 10.01 6.16
C LYS A 33 -12.22 10.91 5.34
N GLY A 34 -12.43 12.24 5.37
CA GLY A 34 -11.54 13.20 4.72
C GLY A 34 -10.12 13.20 5.29
N PHE A 35 -9.99 13.06 6.61
CA PHE A 35 -8.69 12.98 7.28
C PHE A 35 -7.94 11.69 6.90
N VAL A 36 -8.64 10.55 6.87
CA VAL A 36 -8.04 9.29 6.42
C VAL A 36 -7.59 9.37 4.97
N ASN A 37 -8.39 9.98 4.08
CA ASN A 37 -7.99 10.23 2.71
C ASN A 37 -6.71 11.09 2.62
N ALA A 38 -6.62 12.15 3.43
CA ALA A 38 -5.43 13.01 3.47
C ALA A 38 -4.17 12.25 3.96
N ILE A 39 -4.32 11.38 4.94
CA ILE A 39 -3.21 10.52 5.42
C ILE A 39 -2.73 9.56 4.33
N ILE A 40 -3.66 8.98 3.56
CA ILE A 40 -3.31 8.07 2.45
C ILE A 40 -2.56 8.83 1.36
N ASP A 41 -2.89 10.10 1.09
CA ASP A 41 -2.20 10.92 0.10
C ASP A 41 -0.89 11.52 0.61
N LEU A 42 -0.62 11.44 1.92
CA LEU A 42 0.58 12.02 2.53
C LEU A 42 1.89 11.58 1.84
N PRO A 43 2.08 10.29 1.45
CA PRO A 43 3.28 9.88 0.74
C PRO A 43 3.49 10.57 -0.61
N PHE A 44 2.44 11.05 -1.26
CA PHE A 44 2.56 11.82 -2.51
C PHE A 44 3.00 13.27 -2.26
N ALA A 45 2.65 13.82 -1.10
CA ALA A 45 2.96 15.19 -0.74
C ALA A 45 4.35 15.35 -0.09
N LEU A 46 4.86 14.30 0.54
CA LEU A 46 6.15 14.33 1.25
C LEU A 46 7.31 13.90 0.35
N PRO A 47 8.47 14.58 0.43
CA PRO A 47 9.72 14.03 -0.10
C PRO A 47 9.99 12.67 0.55
N THR A 48 10.30 11.65 -0.26
CA THR A 48 10.43 10.26 0.24
C THR A 48 11.54 10.09 1.27
N ILE A 49 12.57 10.95 1.23
CA ILE A 49 13.63 10.96 2.25
C ILE A 49 13.09 11.40 3.62
N VAL A 50 12.07 12.27 3.67
CA VAL A 50 11.41 12.66 4.92
C VAL A 50 10.67 11.47 5.51
N ALA A 51 10.02 10.64 4.68
CA ALA A 51 9.43 9.39 5.13
C ALA A 51 10.46 8.46 5.77
N SER A 52 11.67 8.36 5.19
CA SER A 52 12.77 7.59 5.78
C SER A 52 13.20 8.12 7.16
N LEU A 53 13.29 9.44 7.31
CA LEU A 53 13.62 10.07 8.60
C LEU A 53 12.56 9.79 9.66
N VAL A 54 11.28 9.92 9.32
CA VAL A 54 10.17 9.63 10.23
C VAL A 54 10.18 8.15 10.65
N LEU A 55 10.34 7.24 9.69
CA LEU A 55 10.40 5.81 9.97
C LEU A 55 11.63 5.45 10.79
N LEU A 56 12.78 6.06 10.53
CA LEU A 56 14.00 5.87 11.33
C LEU A 56 13.81 6.41 12.77
N SER A 57 13.09 7.51 12.93
CA SER A 57 12.74 8.04 14.25
C SER A 57 11.80 7.11 15.02
N LEU A 58 10.86 6.44 14.32
CA LEU A 58 9.90 5.52 14.93
C LEU A 58 10.48 4.13 15.21
N TYR A 59 11.36 3.62 14.33
CA TYR A 59 11.87 2.24 14.36
C TYR A 59 13.39 2.14 14.50
N GLY A 60 14.06 3.25 14.74
CA GLY A 60 15.51 3.32 14.93
C GLY A 60 15.96 2.99 16.36
N PRO A 61 17.26 3.22 16.66
CA PRO A 61 17.84 2.93 17.97
C PRO A 61 17.16 3.65 19.15
N ASN A 62 16.57 4.84 18.89
CA ASN A 62 15.89 5.66 19.90
C ASN A 62 14.36 5.62 19.70
N SER A 63 13.81 4.49 19.30
CA SER A 63 12.40 4.31 19.01
C SER A 63 11.51 4.64 20.20
N PRO A 64 10.54 5.56 20.08
CA PRO A 64 9.58 5.86 21.14
C PRO A 64 8.54 4.73 21.36
N VAL A 65 8.44 3.80 20.41
CA VAL A 65 7.54 2.63 20.48
C VAL A 65 8.27 1.36 20.90
N ASP A 66 9.55 1.45 21.23
CA ASP A 66 10.43 0.33 21.64
C ASP A 66 10.51 -0.83 20.61
N ILE A 67 10.34 -0.49 19.32
CA ILE A 67 10.44 -1.43 18.21
C ILE A 67 11.64 -1.04 17.35
N HIS A 68 12.70 -1.86 17.37
CA HIS A 68 13.94 -1.61 16.67
C HIS A 68 14.02 -2.44 15.39
N LEU A 69 13.63 -1.86 14.27
CA LEU A 69 13.63 -2.51 12.96
C LEU A 69 14.62 -1.90 11.96
N ALA A 70 15.25 -0.76 12.28
CA ALA A 70 16.19 -0.13 11.39
C ALA A 70 17.27 -1.10 10.90
N ALA A 71 17.69 -0.95 9.64
CA ALA A 71 18.66 -1.81 8.97
C ALA A 71 18.21 -3.30 8.84
N THR A 72 16.89 -3.54 8.75
CA THR A 72 16.33 -4.88 8.53
C THR A 72 15.46 -4.93 7.29
N LYS A 73 15.23 -6.13 6.73
CA LYS A 73 14.31 -6.35 5.61
C LYS A 73 12.86 -5.92 5.92
N PRO A 74 12.30 -6.21 7.12
CA PRO A 74 10.99 -5.68 7.50
C PRO A 74 10.90 -4.15 7.45
N ALA A 75 11.95 -3.44 7.85
CA ALA A 75 11.97 -1.97 7.76
C ALA A 75 11.86 -1.47 6.31
N LEU A 76 12.54 -2.13 5.38
CA LEU A 76 12.41 -1.85 3.94
C LEU A 76 10.98 -2.09 3.45
N ILE A 77 10.37 -3.21 3.84
CA ILE A 77 9.00 -3.56 3.46
C ILE A 77 8.03 -2.50 3.98
N ILE A 78 8.15 -2.08 5.25
CA ILE A 78 7.30 -1.04 5.85
C ILE A 78 7.46 0.28 5.09
N ALA A 79 8.69 0.71 4.81
CA ALA A 79 8.96 1.95 4.10
C ALA A 79 8.36 1.94 2.68
N LEU A 80 8.56 0.85 1.94
CA LEU A 80 8.02 0.69 0.59
C LEU A 80 6.49 0.60 0.61
N THR A 81 5.91 -0.16 1.56
CA THR A 81 4.46 -0.27 1.73
C THR A 81 3.85 1.11 1.96
N PHE A 82 4.40 1.90 2.88
CA PHE A 82 3.92 3.24 3.18
C PHE A 82 3.92 4.14 1.93
N VAL A 83 5.03 4.20 1.20
CA VAL A 83 5.17 5.10 0.04
C VAL A 83 4.32 4.64 -1.15
N THR A 84 4.07 3.35 -1.29
CA THR A 84 3.36 2.80 -2.46
C THR A 84 1.91 2.41 -2.20
N LEU A 85 1.42 2.48 -0.95
CA LEU A 85 0.02 2.23 -0.59
C LEU A 85 -0.99 3.05 -1.41
N PRO A 86 -0.81 4.37 -1.58
CA PRO A 86 -1.79 5.18 -2.28
C PRO A 86 -2.00 4.75 -3.73
N PHE A 87 -1.02 4.11 -4.38
CA PHE A 87 -1.18 3.66 -5.77
C PHE A 87 -2.30 2.62 -5.91
N VAL A 88 -2.40 1.67 -4.99
CA VAL A 88 -3.49 0.67 -5.01
C VAL A 88 -4.81 1.31 -4.61
N VAL A 89 -4.83 2.09 -3.54
CA VAL A 89 -6.06 2.75 -3.06
C VAL A 89 -6.69 3.61 -4.15
N ARG A 90 -5.88 4.45 -4.81
CA ARG A 90 -6.37 5.40 -5.84
C ARG A 90 -6.74 4.74 -7.17
N GLN A 91 -6.26 3.53 -7.45
CA GLN A 91 -6.74 2.75 -8.61
C GLN A 91 -8.06 2.04 -8.32
N VAL A 92 -8.26 1.56 -7.11
CA VAL A 92 -9.45 0.79 -6.73
C VAL A 92 -10.66 1.68 -6.43
N GLN A 93 -10.46 2.83 -5.78
CA GLN A 93 -11.56 3.73 -5.39
C GLN A 93 -12.49 4.15 -6.54
N PRO A 94 -12.00 4.64 -7.70
CA PRO A 94 -12.88 5.06 -8.79
C PRO A 94 -13.78 3.93 -9.28
N VAL A 95 -13.22 2.74 -9.43
CA VAL A 95 -13.99 1.56 -9.88
C VAL A 95 -15.08 1.17 -8.88
N LEU A 96 -14.78 1.28 -7.57
CA LEU A 96 -15.80 1.05 -6.52
C LEU A 96 -16.91 2.11 -6.53
N ILE A 97 -16.59 3.37 -6.87
CA ILE A 97 -17.56 4.45 -6.97
C ILE A 97 -18.47 4.24 -8.18
N GLU A 98 -17.89 3.79 -9.31
CA GLU A 98 -18.62 3.54 -10.56
C GLU A 98 -19.39 2.21 -10.55
N LEU A 99 -19.07 1.31 -9.63
CA LEU A 99 -19.73 0.01 -9.54
C LEU A 99 -21.18 0.19 -9.05
N ASP A 100 -22.10 -0.15 -9.94
CA ASP A 100 -23.54 -0.03 -9.72
C ASP A 100 -24.01 -0.96 -8.59
N THR A 101 -24.53 -0.37 -7.52
CA THR A 101 -25.07 -1.09 -6.37
C THR A 101 -26.33 -1.88 -6.70
N ASP A 102 -27.09 -1.47 -7.75
CA ASP A 102 -28.32 -2.15 -8.17
C ASP A 102 -28.03 -3.59 -8.61
N VAL A 103 -26.86 -3.86 -9.18
CA VAL A 103 -26.43 -5.23 -9.55
C VAL A 103 -26.21 -6.10 -8.30
N GLU A 104 -25.62 -5.52 -7.25
CA GLU A 104 -25.41 -6.22 -5.97
C GLU A 104 -26.76 -6.50 -5.27
N GLU A 105 -27.67 -5.51 -5.28
CA GLU A 105 -29.00 -5.63 -4.70
C GLU A 105 -29.88 -6.65 -5.46
N ALA A 106 -29.84 -6.64 -6.78
CA ALA A 106 -30.54 -7.64 -7.60
C ALA A 106 -30.03 -9.06 -7.31
N ALA A 107 -28.71 -9.24 -7.15
CA ALA A 107 -28.14 -10.52 -6.78
C ALA A 107 -28.61 -10.98 -5.38
N ALA A 108 -28.69 -10.03 -4.42
CA ALA A 108 -29.16 -10.32 -3.07
C ALA A 108 -30.66 -10.76 -3.08
N VAL A 109 -31.50 -10.10 -3.87
CA VAL A 109 -32.92 -10.48 -4.05
C VAL A 109 -33.07 -11.89 -4.64
N LEU A 110 -32.12 -12.30 -5.51
CA LEU A 110 -32.05 -13.66 -6.07
C LEU A 110 -31.46 -14.69 -5.08
N GLY A 111 -31.19 -14.30 -3.83
CA GLY A 111 -30.72 -15.18 -2.76
C GLY A 111 -29.21 -15.35 -2.68
N ALA A 112 -28.45 -14.53 -3.39
CA ALA A 112 -26.98 -14.54 -3.23
C ALA A 112 -26.59 -13.94 -1.87
N ASN A 113 -25.69 -14.60 -1.15
CA ASN A 113 -25.11 -14.04 0.07
C ASN A 113 -23.98 -13.06 -0.26
N ASN A 114 -23.61 -12.19 0.71
CA ASN A 114 -22.59 -11.14 0.54
C ASN A 114 -21.24 -11.69 0.03
N GLY A 115 -20.83 -12.88 0.48
CA GLY A 115 -19.59 -13.51 0.01
C GLY A 115 -19.66 -13.93 -1.47
N THR A 116 -20.83 -14.36 -1.94
CA THR A 116 -21.08 -14.71 -3.35
C THR A 116 -21.09 -13.45 -4.21
N ILE A 117 -21.76 -12.39 -3.76
CA ILE A 117 -21.81 -11.08 -4.43
C ILE A 117 -20.38 -10.54 -4.56
N PHE A 118 -19.63 -10.50 -3.46
CA PHE A 118 -18.24 -10.04 -3.48
C PHE A 118 -17.39 -10.84 -4.48
N ARG A 119 -17.41 -12.17 -4.41
CA ARG A 119 -16.53 -13.02 -5.24
C ARG A 119 -16.93 -13.07 -6.72
N LYS A 120 -18.21 -12.95 -7.04
CA LYS A 120 -18.71 -13.12 -8.42
C LYS A 120 -19.00 -11.81 -9.16
N ILE A 121 -19.24 -10.73 -8.42
CA ILE A 121 -19.59 -9.42 -9.01
C ILE A 121 -18.48 -8.42 -8.71
N VAL A 122 -18.23 -8.12 -7.44
CA VAL A 122 -17.36 -7.03 -7.04
C VAL A 122 -15.90 -7.33 -7.35
N LEU A 123 -15.38 -8.46 -6.89
CA LEU A 123 -13.95 -8.80 -7.05
C LEU A 123 -13.53 -8.89 -8.53
N PRO A 124 -14.28 -9.52 -9.43
CA PRO A 124 -13.94 -9.51 -10.85
C PRO A 124 -13.93 -8.11 -11.47
N ALA A 125 -14.86 -7.24 -11.06
CA ALA A 125 -14.89 -5.85 -11.51
C ALA A 125 -13.68 -5.05 -11.02
N LEU A 126 -13.23 -5.30 -9.79
CA LEU A 126 -12.05 -4.63 -9.19
C LEU A 126 -10.72 -5.18 -9.67
N LEU A 127 -10.66 -6.42 -10.15
CA LEU A 127 -9.42 -7.11 -10.45
C LEU A 127 -8.50 -6.36 -11.43
N PRO A 128 -8.97 -5.74 -12.53
CA PRO A 128 -8.13 -4.94 -13.40
C PRO A 128 -7.49 -3.74 -12.67
N ALA A 129 -8.25 -3.04 -11.83
CA ALA A 129 -7.77 -1.90 -11.06
C ALA A 129 -6.76 -2.33 -9.99
N ILE A 130 -7.01 -3.45 -9.31
CA ILE A 130 -6.09 -4.04 -8.34
C ILE A 130 -4.77 -4.41 -9.00
N LEU A 131 -4.80 -5.07 -10.16
CA LEU A 131 -3.60 -5.45 -10.91
C LEU A 131 -2.81 -4.23 -11.40
N THR A 132 -3.51 -3.20 -11.89
CA THR A 132 -2.89 -1.93 -12.30
C THR A 132 -2.23 -1.24 -11.11
N GLY A 133 -2.93 -1.13 -9.97
CA GLY A 133 -2.40 -0.57 -8.73
C GLY A 133 -1.20 -1.35 -8.21
N ALA A 134 -1.26 -2.67 -8.25
CA ALA A 134 -0.14 -3.55 -7.87
C ALA A 134 1.09 -3.34 -8.76
N GLY A 135 0.89 -3.25 -10.08
CA GLY A 135 1.97 -2.98 -11.05
C GLY A 135 2.63 -1.63 -10.81
N LEU A 136 1.83 -0.58 -10.59
CA LEU A 136 2.33 0.76 -10.26
C LEU A 136 3.09 0.78 -8.92
N ALA A 137 2.53 0.17 -7.88
CA ALA A 137 3.16 0.06 -6.57
C ALA A 137 4.49 -0.70 -6.65
N PHE A 138 4.54 -1.80 -7.38
CA PHE A 138 5.75 -2.60 -7.60
C PHE A 138 6.83 -1.82 -8.36
N THR A 139 6.46 -1.20 -9.48
CA THR A 139 7.41 -0.41 -10.29
C THR A 139 7.97 0.76 -9.48
N ARG A 140 7.10 1.43 -8.71
CA ARG A 140 7.51 2.52 -7.83
C ARG A 140 8.44 2.03 -6.72
N ALA A 141 8.16 0.86 -6.12
CA ALA A 141 8.97 0.27 -5.06
C ALA A 141 10.38 -0.11 -5.54
N ILE A 142 10.53 -0.66 -6.76
CA ILE A 142 11.85 -1.00 -7.33
C ILE A 142 12.73 0.24 -7.48
N GLY A 143 12.15 1.36 -7.94
CA GLY A 143 12.88 2.62 -8.16
C GLY A 143 13.04 3.48 -6.91
N GLU A 144 12.51 3.05 -5.75
CA GLU A 144 12.54 3.87 -4.55
C GLU A 144 13.93 3.93 -3.92
N PHE A 145 14.39 5.14 -3.64
CA PHE A 145 15.64 5.41 -2.96
C PHE A 145 15.43 6.18 -1.65
N GLY A 146 14.68 7.28 -1.71
CA GLY A 146 14.55 8.22 -0.61
C GLY A 146 13.99 7.61 0.66
N SER A 147 12.92 6.80 0.55
CA SER A 147 12.27 6.20 1.72
C SER A 147 13.07 5.06 2.37
N VAL A 148 14.04 4.48 1.65
CA VAL A 148 14.82 3.34 2.13
C VAL A 148 16.25 3.70 2.52
N VAL A 149 16.76 4.87 2.08
CA VAL A 149 18.18 5.23 2.22
C VAL A 149 18.66 5.30 3.66
N LEU A 150 17.85 5.82 4.56
CA LEU A 150 18.23 5.97 5.98
C LEU A 150 17.80 4.77 6.82
N ILE A 151 16.56 4.32 6.64
CA ILE A 151 16.03 3.22 7.46
C ILE A 151 16.61 1.86 7.08
N GLY A 152 17.03 1.68 5.82
CA GLY A 152 17.57 0.42 5.32
C GLY A 152 19.01 0.13 5.76
N GLY A 153 19.77 1.13 6.14
CA GLY A 153 21.16 0.96 6.59
C GLY A 153 22.17 0.56 5.50
N ASN A 154 21.72 0.34 4.26
CA ASN A 154 22.56 0.03 3.08
C ASN A 154 23.57 -1.11 3.29
N ILE A 155 23.18 -2.19 3.99
CA ILE A 155 24.06 -3.32 4.30
C ILE A 155 24.16 -4.24 3.08
N PRO A 156 25.38 -4.43 2.50
CA PRO A 156 25.55 -5.31 1.34
C PRO A 156 25.10 -6.74 1.62
N GLY A 157 24.28 -7.29 0.71
CA GLY A 157 23.74 -8.66 0.83
C GLY A 157 22.54 -8.81 1.77
N GLU A 158 22.22 -7.81 2.62
CA GLU A 158 21.12 -7.88 3.59
C GLU A 158 19.99 -6.88 3.34
N THR A 159 20.32 -5.58 3.22
CA THR A 159 19.33 -4.51 3.06
C THR A 159 19.64 -3.55 1.91
N GLN A 160 20.78 -3.71 1.24
CA GLN A 160 21.14 -2.90 0.08
C GLN A 160 20.19 -3.18 -1.10
N VAL A 161 19.40 -2.19 -1.49
CA VAL A 161 18.52 -2.25 -2.66
C VAL A 161 19.22 -1.72 -3.92
N ALA A 162 18.72 -2.08 -5.11
CA ALA A 162 19.35 -1.74 -6.38
C ALA A 162 19.56 -0.23 -6.56
N SER A 163 18.61 0.59 -6.12
CA SER A 163 18.72 2.05 -6.16
C SER A 163 19.88 2.61 -5.30
N GLN A 164 20.26 1.92 -4.22
CA GLN A 164 21.40 2.28 -3.38
C GLN A 164 22.73 1.74 -3.95
N TYR A 165 22.67 0.64 -4.69
CA TYR A 165 23.88 0.04 -5.28
C TYR A 165 24.42 0.83 -6.48
N ILE A 166 23.56 1.56 -7.21
CA ILE A 166 23.90 2.29 -8.44
C ILE A 166 24.50 3.68 -8.14
N GLN A 167 24.37 4.18 -6.93
CA GLN A 167 24.97 5.45 -6.49
C GLN A 167 26.38 5.26 -5.95
#